data_7f3bce538d10669662e442e20911a41b
#
_entry.id   7f3bce538d10669662e442e20911a41b
#
_cell.length_a   1.000
_cell.length_b   1.000
_cell.length_c   1.000
_cell.angle_alpha   90.00
_cell.angle_beta   90.00
_cell.angle_gamma   90.00
#
_symmetry.space_group_name_H-M   'P 1'
#
loop_
_entity.id
_entity.type
_entity.pdbx_description
1 polymer ?
#
loop_
_entity_poly.entity_id
_entity_poly.type
_entity_poly.pdbx_seq_one_letter_code
_entity_poly.pdbx_strand_id
1 'polypeptide(L)'
;MRFADITGQEDLKRHLVQSVDAGRVSHAQLFTGQAGAGALALAVAYVQYLCCHHRHDGDSCGECPDCRQIAALAHPDLHLVFPVNKQGKKSGEVMRSDEFLPLFRAVFGENGGYFSAQDWYERLDLGKTLKGMIAAREADEIIRKLSFKSFEADYKTMLIWLPEAMNEEAANKILKILEEPWEKTLFLLVSEQPDRLLPTIISRTQEVAVPRIAPDVLERVARERGIADPVKARNMARLAGGDLLELKHLVAGESDALRKENFDLFCGLMRLSYNDKHLELVAWAEDAAQLSREQQRAFLRDAARLLRESYMLHAGINEVCYLWGEELAFCTKFAPFIGSQNIEPLIGEIESALAQISQNGNPTIVFTHFALAVSKMIKRL
;
A
#
# COMPACT_ATOMS: atom_id res chain seq x y z
N MET A 1 17.65 -4.25 -10.25
CA MET A 1 17.09 -3.50 -9.10
C MET A 1 18.22 -3.21 -8.13
N ARG A 2 18.75 -2.01 -8.15
CA ARG A 2 19.83 -1.56 -7.24
C ARG A 2 19.22 -0.73 -6.11
N PHE A 3 19.94 -0.52 -5.02
CA PHE A 3 19.51 0.42 -3.99
C PHE A 3 19.31 1.86 -4.54
N ALA A 4 20.11 2.26 -5.52
CA ALA A 4 19.93 3.53 -6.22
C ALA A 4 18.57 3.67 -6.94
N ASP A 5 17.96 2.57 -7.35
CA ASP A 5 16.66 2.54 -8.03
C ASP A 5 15.47 2.70 -7.06
N ILE A 6 15.73 2.59 -5.74
CA ILE A 6 14.70 2.69 -4.69
C ILE A 6 14.52 4.14 -4.27
N THR A 7 13.30 4.61 -4.27
CA THR A 7 12.97 5.98 -3.86
C THR A 7 13.09 6.15 -2.35
N GLY A 8 13.97 7.03 -1.90
CA GLY A 8 14.19 7.30 -0.48
C GLY A 8 14.84 6.16 0.27
N GLN A 9 14.57 6.04 1.58
CA GLN A 9 15.03 4.96 2.46
C GLN A 9 16.56 4.92 2.70
N GLU A 10 17.25 6.06 2.61
CA GLU A 10 18.73 6.12 2.58
C GLU A 10 19.38 5.54 3.85
N ASP A 11 18.78 5.76 5.02
CA ASP A 11 19.29 5.23 6.29
C ASP A 11 19.14 3.71 6.35
N LEU A 12 18.00 3.20 5.88
CA LEU A 12 17.72 1.77 5.85
C LEU A 12 18.63 1.05 4.85
N LYS A 13 18.82 1.62 3.65
CA LYS A 13 19.78 1.10 2.65
C LYS A 13 21.18 0.98 3.24
N ARG A 14 21.66 2.03 3.91
CA ARG A 14 22.99 2.01 4.58
C ARG A 14 23.07 0.92 5.64
N HIS A 15 22.02 0.74 6.45
CA HIS A 15 21.97 -0.31 7.45
C HIS A 15 22.04 -1.71 6.82
N LEU A 16 21.29 -1.95 5.74
CA LEU A 16 21.30 -3.23 5.02
C LEU A 16 22.68 -3.52 4.40
N VAL A 17 23.30 -2.53 3.76
CA VAL A 17 24.65 -2.60 3.22
C VAL A 17 25.65 -2.99 4.32
N GLN A 18 25.65 -2.27 5.44
CA GLN A 18 26.53 -2.54 6.56
C GLN A 18 26.35 -3.94 7.15
N SER A 19 25.12 -4.45 7.20
CA SER A 19 24.85 -5.80 7.69
C SER A 19 25.48 -6.88 6.80
N VAL A 20 25.39 -6.71 5.49
CA VAL A 20 25.99 -7.62 4.51
C VAL A 20 27.50 -7.54 4.55
N ASP A 21 28.08 -6.35 4.52
CA ASP A 21 29.54 -6.16 4.50
C ASP A 21 30.21 -6.63 5.80
N ALA A 22 29.49 -6.59 6.92
CA ALA A 22 29.93 -7.12 8.19
C ALA A 22 29.69 -8.64 8.34
N GLY A 23 29.12 -9.33 7.33
CA GLY A 23 28.77 -10.73 7.39
C GLY A 23 27.66 -11.08 8.41
N ARG A 24 26.86 -10.09 8.83
CA ARG A 24 25.80 -10.23 9.84
C ARG A 24 24.42 -10.26 9.17
N VAL A 25 24.21 -11.25 8.32
CA VAL A 25 22.94 -11.48 7.64
C VAL A 25 22.09 -12.43 8.47
N SER A 26 20.98 -11.94 9.02
CA SER A 26 20.01 -12.81 9.70
C SER A 26 19.37 -13.77 8.71
N HIS A 27 19.22 -15.04 9.08
CA HIS A 27 18.65 -16.07 8.22
C HIS A 27 17.16 -15.87 7.90
N ALA A 28 16.44 -15.12 8.72
CA ALA A 28 15.03 -14.81 8.51
C ALA A 28 14.75 -13.33 8.84
N GLN A 29 14.32 -12.58 7.85
CA GLN A 29 14.04 -11.16 7.98
C GLN A 29 12.59 -10.87 7.52
N LEU A 30 11.90 -10.00 8.27
CA LEU A 30 10.55 -9.56 7.99
C LEU A 30 10.56 -8.07 7.63
N PHE A 31 10.45 -7.77 6.34
CA PHE A 31 10.28 -6.41 5.83
C PHE A 31 8.84 -5.98 6.04
N THR A 32 8.60 -4.99 6.90
CA THR A 32 7.26 -4.48 7.20
C THR A 32 7.09 -3.08 6.64
N GLY A 33 6.06 -2.87 5.84
CA GLY A 33 5.78 -1.54 5.27
C GLY A 33 4.66 -1.57 4.25
N GLN A 34 4.10 -0.40 3.97
CA GLN A 34 3.07 -0.26 2.92
C GLN A 34 3.69 -0.49 1.53
N ALA A 35 2.87 -0.95 0.58
CA ALA A 35 3.31 -1.20 -0.80
C ALA A 35 4.05 -0.02 -1.42
N GLY A 36 3.49 1.18 -1.27
CA GLY A 36 4.07 2.42 -1.79
C GLY A 36 5.33 2.90 -1.07
N ALA A 37 5.71 2.31 0.08
CA ALA A 37 7.00 2.57 0.74
C ALA A 37 8.16 1.79 0.11
N GLY A 38 7.87 0.78 -0.74
CA GLY A 38 8.86 0.05 -1.54
C GLY A 38 9.48 -1.15 -0.83
N ALA A 39 8.79 -1.77 0.13
CA ALA A 39 9.33 -2.91 0.89
C ALA A 39 9.72 -4.08 -0.03
N LEU A 40 8.91 -4.44 -1.04
CA LEU A 40 9.23 -5.50 -1.99
C LEU A 40 10.43 -5.13 -2.88
N ALA A 41 10.45 -3.91 -3.40
CA ALA A 41 11.56 -3.41 -4.21
C ALA A 41 12.88 -3.43 -3.43
N LEU A 42 12.84 -2.99 -2.16
CA LEU A 42 13.98 -2.98 -1.26
C LEU A 42 14.48 -4.40 -0.93
N ALA A 43 13.57 -5.34 -0.68
CA ALA A 43 13.95 -6.75 -0.45
C ALA A 43 14.67 -7.36 -1.66
N VAL A 44 14.20 -7.07 -2.89
CA VAL A 44 14.87 -7.54 -4.12
C VAL A 44 16.23 -6.86 -4.30
N ALA A 45 16.35 -5.56 -4.05
CA ALA A 45 17.62 -4.84 -4.11
C ALA A 45 18.62 -5.38 -3.07
N TYR A 46 18.15 -5.72 -1.88
CA TYR A 46 18.96 -6.35 -0.85
C TYR A 46 19.51 -7.71 -1.27
N VAL A 47 18.67 -8.57 -1.88
CA VAL A 47 19.13 -9.85 -2.46
C VAL A 47 20.17 -9.62 -3.55
N GLN A 48 19.92 -8.64 -4.44
CA GLN A 48 20.87 -8.31 -5.50
C GLN A 48 22.21 -7.83 -4.95
N TYR A 49 22.19 -7.02 -3.89
CA TYR A 49 23.42 -6.61 -3.20
C TYR A 49 24.15 -7.81 -2.58
N LEU A 50 23.41 -8.70 -1.92
CA LEU A 50 23.94 -9.90 -1.29
C LEU A 50 24.66 -10.83 -2.29
N CYS A 51 24.07 -11.05 -3.47
CA CYS A 51 24.59 -11.93 -4.52
C CYS A 51 25.63 -11.25 -5.43
N CYS A 52 25.76 -9.92 -5.38
CA CYS A 52 26.69 -9.21 -6.26
C CYS A 52 28.15 -9.44 -5.86
N HIS A 53 28.99 -9.93 -6.79
CA HIS A 53 30.42 -10.11 -6.58
C HIS A 53 31.26 -8.83 -6.85
N HIS A 54 30.67 -7.81 -7.45
CA HIS A 54 31.34 -6.57 -7.83
C HIS A 54 30.65 -5.35 -7.20
N ARG A 55 30.44 -5.41 -5.86
CA ARG A 55 29.85 -4.32 -5.11
C ARG A 55 30.77 -3.09 -5.12
N HIS A 56 30.20 -1.91 -5.25
CA HIS A 56 30.94 -0.64 -5.16
C HIS A 56 29.99 0.46 -4.67
N ASP A 57 30.55 1.47 -4.04
CA ASP A 57 29.82 2.66 -3.56
C ASP A 57 28.57 2.37 -2.69
N GLY A 58 28.60 1.26 -1.96
CA GLY A 58 27.45 0.83 -1.14
C GLY A 58 26.27 0.27 -1.94
N ASP A 59 26.47 -0.16 -3.19
CA ASP A 59 25.43 -0.74 -4.04
C ASP A 59 25.95 -1.95 -4.85
N SER A 60 25.03 -2.69 -5.43
CA SER A 60 25.32 -3.74 -6.41
C SER A 60 25.73 -3.14 -7.75
N CYS A 61 26.60 -3.82 -8.52
CA CYS A 61 27.06 -3.30 -9.81
C CYS A 61 25.94 -3.17 -10.88
N GLY A 62 24.86 -3.96 -10.77
CA GLY A 62 23.76 -4.00 -11.73
C GLY A 62 24.05 -4.71 -13.05
N GLU A 63 25.30 -5.11 -13.32
CA GLU A 63 25.77 -5.59 -14.63
C GLU A 63 26.22 -7.05 -14.64
N CYS A 64 26.68 -7.60 -13.50
CA CYS A 64 27.08 -8.99 -13.44
C CYS A 64 25.91 -9.95 -13.69
N PRO A 65 26.15 -11.21 -14.04
CA PRO A 65 25.09 -12.18 -14.31
C PRO A 65 24.06 -12.27 -13.19
N ASP A 66 24.51 -12.36 -11.93
CA ASP A 66 23.62 -12.44 -10.77
C ASP A 66 22.74 -11.19 -10.63
N CYS A 67 23.33 -9.98 -10.80
CA CYS A 67 22.57 -8.75 -10.76
C CYS A 67 21.46 -8.72 -11.83
N ARG A 68 21.77 -9.15 -13.06
CA ARG A 68 20.78 -9.18 -14.14
C ARG A 68 19.68 -10.20 -13.87
N GLN A 69 20.05 -11.39 -13.40
CA GLN A 69 19.10 -12.46 -13.11
C GLN A 69 18.19 -12.09 -11.92
N ILE A 70 18.75 -11.49 -10.86
CA ILE A 70 17.95 -11.04 -9.70
C ILE A 70 17.03 -9.89 -10.07
N ALA A 71 17.51 -8.91 -10.86
CA ALA A 71 16.68 -7.82 -11.35
C ALA A 71 15.49 -8.31 -12.19
N ALA A 72 15.69 -9.40 -12.93
CA ALA A 72 14.64 -10.07 -13.70
C ALA A 72 13.82 -11.08 -12.87
N LEU A 73 14.10 -11.24 -11.57
CA LEU A 73 13.51 -12.26 -10.69
C LEU A 73 13.70 -13.70 -11.24
N ALA A 74 14.82 -13.95 -11.91
CA ALA A 74 15.10 -15.20 -12.67
C ALA A 74 16.33 -15.95 -12.18
N HIS A 75 16.94 -15.52 -11.08
CA HIS A 75 18.10 -16.18 -10.49
C HIS A 75 17.73 -17.57 -9.95
N PRO A 76 18.54 -18.64 -10.20
CA PRO A 76 18.20 -20.00 -9.78
C PRO A 76 18.09 -20.16 -8.26
N ASP A 77 18.86 -19.40 -7.49
CA ASP A 77 18.83 -19.43 -6.02
C ASP A 77 17.87 -18.40 -5.40
N LEU A 78 17.09 -17.68 -6.21
CA LEU A 78 16.00 -16.80 -5.75
C LEU A 78 14.64 -17.46 -6.01
N HIS A 79 14.01 -17.89 -4.95
CA HIS A 79 12.67 -18.47 -4.99
C HIS A 79 11.64 -17.45 -4.51
N LEU A 80 10.55 -17.34 -5.25
CA LEU A 80 9.47 -16.40 -4.97
C LEU A 80 8.20 -17.14 -4.60
N VAL A 81 7.52 -16.64 -3.58
CA VAL A 81 6.18 -17.09 -3.16
C VAL A 81 5.31 -15.87 -2.95
N PHE A 82 4.12 -15.91 -3.51
CA PHE A 82 3.13 -14.83 -3.44
C PHE A 82 1.71 -15.39 -3.53
N PRO A 83 0.69 -14.64 -3.07
CA PRO A 83 -0.68 -15.13 -3.06
C PRO A 83 -1.22 -15.36 -4.47
N VAL A 84 -1.84 -16.50 -4.68
CA VAL A 84 -2.53 -16.88 -5.93
C VAL A 84 -3.93 -17.40 -5.65
N ASN A 85 -4.80 -17.48 -6.68
CA ASN A 85 -6.17 -17.99 -6.51
C ASN A 85 -6.58 -18.86 -7.71
N LYS A 86 -7.63 -19.64 -7.49
CA LYS A 86 -8.16 -20.70 -8.37
C LYS A 86 -9.18 -20.22 -9.41
N GLN A 87 -9.17 -19.00 -9.89
CA GLN A 87 -10.22 -18.57 -10.82
C GLN A 87 -10.36 -19.51 -12.02
N GLY A 88 -11.54 -20.10 -12.19
CA GLY A 88 -11.90 -20.95 -13.34
C GLY A 88 -11.36 -22.39 -13.34
N LYS A 89 -10.56 -22.82 -12.36
CA LYS A 89 -10.07 -24.21 -12.28
C LYS A 89 -11.00 -25.12 -11.47
N LYS A 90 -11.04 -26.42 -11.83
CA LYS A 90 -11.87 -27.42 -11.16
C LYS A 90 -11.51 -27.59 -9.68
N SER A 91 -12.51 -27.93 -8.87
CA SER A 91 -12.28 -28.28 -7.46
C SER A 91 -11.25 -29.42 -7.36
N GLY A 92 -10.12 -29.16 -6.64
CA GLY A 92 -9.02 -30.13 -6.49
C GLY A 92 -7.69 -29.72 -7.12
N GLU A 93 -7.67 -28.82 -8.11
CA GLU A 93 -6.41 -28.29 -8.65
C GLU A 93 -5.81 -27.24 -7.70
N VAL A 94 -4.55 -27.44 -7.36
CA VAL A 94 -3.80 -26.51 -6.50
C VAL A 94 -2.97 -25.60 -7.36
N MET A 95 -3.10 -24.29 -7.12
CA MET A 95 -2.31 -23.28 -7.77
C MET A 95 -1.01 -23.07 -7.00
N ARG A 96 0.08 -22.88 -7.72
CA ARG A 96 1.40 -22.55 -7.15
C ARG A 96 1.87 -21.20 -7.69
N SER A 97 2.63 -20.49 -6.89
CA SER A 97 3.26 -19.22 -7.30
C SER A 97 4.07 -19.38 -8.58
N ASP A 98 4.73 -20.51 -8.76
CA ASP A 98 5.55 -20.80 -9.95
C ASP A 98 4.78 -20.73 -11.28
N GLU A 99 3.50 -21.10 -11.27
CA GLU A 99 2.65 -21.03 -12.47
C GLU A 99 2.39 -19.59 -12.93
N PHE A 100 2.44 -18.65 -11.99
CA PHE A 100 2.22 -17.22 -12.22
C PHE A 100 3.50 -16.39 -12.24
N LEU A 101 4.65 -17.02 -12.09
CA LEU A 101 5.93 -16.32 -12.03
C LEU A 101 6.20 -15.42 -13.26
N PRO A 102 5.89 -15.82 -14.50
CA PRO A 102 6.02 -14.92 -15.65
C PRO A 102 5.17 -13.65 -15.52
N LEU A 103 3.93 -13.79 -15.05
CA LEU A 103 3.03 -12.65 -14.82
C LEU A 103 3.56 -11.75 -13.68
N PHE A 104 4.02 -12.34 -12.58
CA PHE A 104 4.58 -11.60 -11.46
C PHE A 104 5.83 -10.80 -11.87
N ARG A 105 6.71 -11.41 -12.67
CA ARG A 105 7.89 -10.73 -13.25
C ARG A 105 7.51 -9.54 -14.13
N ALA A 106 6.46 -9.69 -14.94
CA ALA A 106 5.96 -8.59 -15.76
C ALA A 106 5.46 -7.42 -14.89
N VAL A 107 4.59 -7.71 -13.90
CA VAL A 107 4.06 -6.70 -12.98
C VAL A 107 5.19 -6.02 -12.19
N PHE A 108 6.15 -6.80 -11.69
CA PHE A 108 7.30 -6.28 -10.97
C PHE A 108 8.14 -5.34 -11.85
N GLY A 109 8.43 -5.75 -13.08
CA GLY A 109 9.21 -4.95 -14.04
C GLY A 109 8.50 -3.66 -14.46
N GLU A 110 7.20 -3.72 -14.75
CA GLU A 110 6.37 -2.56 -15.13
C GLU A 110 6.33 -1.50 -14.01
N ASN A 111 6.29 -1.93 -12.75
CA ASN A 111 6.08 -1.05 -11.59
C ASN A 111 7.36 -0.81 -10.76
N GLY A 112 8.48 -1.44 -11.13
CA GLY A 112 9.72 -1.33 -10.35
C GLY A 112 9.59 -1.86 -8.92
N GLY A 113 8.75 -2.88 -8.71
CA GLY A 113 8.50 -3.47 -7.40
C GLY A 113 7.58 -2.65 -6.48
N TYR A 114 6.99 -1.56 -6.99
CA TYR A 114 5.98 -0.75 -6.30
C TYR A 114 4.60 -1.07 -6.86
N PHE A 115 3.90 -1.98 -6.25
CA PHE A 115 2.50 -2.33 -6.55
C PHE A 115 1.85 -2.96 -5.31
N SER A 116 0.56 -2.77 -5.16
CA SER A 116 -0.20 -3.28 -4.01
C SER A 116 -0.71 -4.71 -4.25
N ALA A 117 -1.19 -5.35 -3.16
CA ALA A 117 -1.93 -6.61 -3.26
C ALA A 117 -3.14 -6.49 -4.21
N GLN A 118 -3.80 -5.31 -4.24
CA GLN A 118 -4.95 -5.05 -5.11
C GLN A 118 -4.54 -5.07 -6.58
N ASP A 119 -3.46 -4.35 -6.94
CA ASP A 119 -2.93 -4.33 -8.32
C ASP A 119 -2.59 -5.74 -8.81
N TRP A 120 -2.01 -6.55 -7.93
CA TRP A 120 -1.71 -7.94 -8.22
C TRP A 120 -2.97 -8.79 -8.46
N TYR A 121 -3.99 -8.65 -7.60
CA TYR A 121 -5.24 -9.40 -7.74
C TYR A 121 -6.03 -8.98 -8.99
N GLU A 122 -5.95 -7.74 -9.40
CA GLU A 122 -6.52 -7.26 -10.66
C GLU A 122 -5.82 -7.88 -11.87
N ARG A 123 -4.51 -7.99 -11.82
CA ARG A 123 -3.73 -8.68 -12.89
C ARG A 123 -4.00 -10.18 -12.96
N LEU A 124 -4.38 -10.81 -11.83
CA LEU A 124 -4.84 -12.20 -11.79
C LEU A 124 -6.28 -12.36 -12.26
N ASP A 125 -6.99 -11.29 -12.60
CA ASP A 125 -8.41 -11.28 -12.97
C ASP A 125 -9.32 -11.91 -11.90
N LEU A 126 -9.01 -11.69 -10.62
CA LEU A 126 -9.74 -12.30 -9.50
C LEU A 126 -11.10 -11.63 -9.21
N GLY A 127 -11.45 -10.55 -9.90
CA GLY A 127 -12.63 -9.75 -9.59
C GLY A 127 -12.55 -9.11 -8.20
N LYS A 128 -13.59 -8.34 -7.83
CA LYS A 128 -13.57 -7.52 -6.60
C LYS A 128 -13.72 -8.31 -5.28
N THR A 129 -14.12 -9.57 -5.32
CA THR A 129 -14.49 -10.36 -4.13
C THR A 129 -13.48 -11.44 -3.76
N LEU A 130 -12.64 -11.89 -4.69
CA LEU A 130 -11.68 -12.96 -4.46
C LEU A 130 -10.32 -12.38 -4.07
N LYS A 131 -9.72 -12.98 -3.03
CA LYS A 131 -8.35 -12.67 -2.61
C LYS A 131 -7.41 -13.81 -2.97
N GLY A 132 -6.16 -13.50 -3.23
CA GLY A 132 -5.12 -14.51 -3.33
C GLY A 132 -4.81 -15.13 -1.96
N MET A 133 -4.30 -16.36 -1.98
CA MET A 133 -3.91 -17.10 -0.78
C MET A 133 -2.62 -17.88 -1.06
N ILE A 134 -1.80 -18.04 -0.03
CA ILE A 134 -0.65 -18.95 -0.02
C ILE A 134 -1.09 -20.22 0.73
N ALA A 135 -1.27 -21.31 -0.01
CA ALA A 135 -1.84 -22.55 0.52
C ALA A 135 -0.75 -23.47 1.11
N ALA A 136 -1.14 -24.45 1.92
CA ALA A 136 -0.25 -25.42 2.56
C ALA A 136 0.69 -26.17 1.60
N ARG A 137 0.25 -26.45 0.38
CA ARG A 137 1.09 -27.10 -0.66
C ARG A 137 2.19 -26.18 -1.18
N GLU A 138 2.03 -24.87 -1.11
CA GLU A 138 3.11 -23.92 -1.39
C GLU A 138 4.21 -24.05 -0.33
N ALA A 139 3.83 -24.22 0.94
CA ALA A 139 4.78 -24.46 2.02
C ALA A 139 5.57 -25.78 1.81
N ASP A 140 4.94 -26.84 1.34
CA ASP A 140 5.66 -28.10 0.98
C ASP A 140 6.68 -27.86 -0.14
N GLU A 141 6.33 -27.03 -1.13
CA GLU A 141 7.23 -26.66 -2.23
C GLU A 141 8.40 -25.78 -1.75
N ILE A 142 8.15 -24.82 -0.83
CA ILE A 142 9.19 -24.04 -0.16
C ILE A 142 10.23 -24.97 0.49
N ILE A 143 9.75 -25.94 1.29
CA ILE A 143 10.58 -26.91 1.97
C ILE A 143 11.42 -27.70 0.96
N ARG A 144 10.79 -28.18 -0.10
CA ARG A 144 11.46 -28.95 -1.16
C ARG A 144 12.54 -28.12 -1.86
N LYS A 145 12.24 -26.89 -2.28
CA LYS A 145 13.22 -26.01 -2.96
C LYS A 145 14.43 -25.72 -2.07
N LEU A 146 14.20 -25.45 -0.82
CA LEU A 146 15.26 -25.13 0.11
C LEU A 146 16.10 -26.34 0.56
N SER A 147 15.61 -27.57 0.41
CA SER A 147 16.39 -28.78 0.72
C SER A 147 17.56 -29.04 -0.25
N PHE A 148 17.54 -28.45 -1.45
CA PHE A 148 18.66 -28.54 -2.39
C PHE A 148 19.77 -27.57 -2.01
N LYS A 149 21.03 -27.88 -2.41
CA LYS A 149 22.16 -26.94 -2.26
C LYS A 149 21.94 -25.70 -3.16
N SER A 150 22.53 -24.57 -2.78
CA SER A 150 22.61 -23.40 -3.66
C SER A 150 23.33 -23.74 -4.96
N PHE A 151 22.92 -23.15 -6.06
CA PHE A 151 23.45 -23.44 -7.39
C PHE A 151 24.64 -22.53 -7.73
N GLU A 152 24.48 -21.23 -7.60
CA GLU A 152 25.50 -20.22 -7.96
C GLU A 152 25.78 -19.25 -6.82
N ALA A 153 24.77 -18.83 -6.06
CA ALA A 153 24.91 -17.82 -5.02
C ALA A 153 25.41 -18.40 -3.69
N ASP A 154 26.01 -17.53 -2.86
CA ASP A 154 26.36 -17.85 -1.48
C ASP A 154 25.16 -18.18 -0.60
N TYR A 155 24.00 -17.63 -0.90
CA TYR A 155 22.74 -17.82 -0.18
C TYR A 155 21.64 -18.28 -1.11
N LYS A 156 20.87 -19.27 -0.69
CA LYS A 156 19.53 -19.53 -1.23
C LYS A 156 18.54 -18.57 -0.60
N THR A 157 17.83 -17.82 -1.40
CA THR A 157 16.87 -16.85 -0.90
C THR A 157 15.45 -17.30 -1.20
N MET A 158 14.62 -17.34 -0.16
CA MET A 158 13.19 -17.53 -0.26
C MET A 158 12.50 -16.19 0.06
N LEU A 159 12.00 -15.50 -0.96
CA LEU A 159 11.25 -14.28 -0.80
C LEU A 159 9.75 -14.60 -0.81
N ILE A 160 9.07 -14.31 0.30
CA ILE A 160 7.64 -14.53 0.48
C ILE A 160 6.97 -13.15 0.55
N TRP A 161 6.25 -12.79 -0.51
CA TRP A 161 5.48 -11.55 -0.55
C TRP A 161 4.07 -11.79 -0.04
N LEU A 162 3.59 -10.93 0.85
CA LEU A 162 2.31 -10.99 1.58
C LEU A 162 2.16 -12.30 2.39
N PRO A 163 3.07 -12.59 3.33
CA PRO A 163 2.98 -13.79 4.18
C PRO A 163 1.70 -13.82 5.02
N GLU A 164 1.03 -12.67 5.26
CA GLU A 164 -0.28 -12.58 5.90
C GLU A 164 -1.42 -13.22 5.07
N ALA A 165 -1.18 -13.54 3.80
CA ALA A 165 -2.10 -14.30 2.96
C ALA A 165 -1.92 -15.82 3.08
N MET A 166 -1.00 -16.31 3.90
CA MET A 166 -0.88 -17.74 4.21
C MET A 166 -2.11 -18.21 4.97
N ASN A 167 -2.58 -19.41 4.62
CA ASN A 167 -3.49 -20.09 5.52
C ASN A 167 -2.73 -20.65 6.74
N GLU A 168 -3.44 -20.95 7.82
CA GLU A 168 -2.83 -21.38 9.09
C GLU A 168 -1.94 -22.62 8.93
N GLU A 169 -2.33 -23.58 8.07
CA GLU A 169 -1.55 -24.76 7.79
C GLU A 169 -0.22 -24.44 7.09
N ALA A 170 -0.22 -23.54 6.09
CA ALA A 170 0.98 -23.09 5.42
C ALA A 170 1.93 -22.37 6.39
N ALA A 171 1.38 -21.45 7.18
CA ALA A 171 2.13 -20.69 8.17
C ALA A 171 2.81 -21.62 9.20
N ASN A 172 2.09 -22.58 9.72
CA ASN A 172 2.64 -23.55 10.70
C ASN A 172 3.72 -24.46 10.08
N LYS A 173 3.59 -24.86 8.82
CA LYS A 173 4.60 -25.68 8.13
C LYS A 173 5.95 -25.00 8.00
N ILE A 174 5.99 -23.68 7.77
CA ILE A 174 7.27 -22.97 7.59
C ILE A 174 7.97 -22.67 8.92
N LEU A 175 7.30 -22.75 10.07
CA LEU A 175 7.89 -22.43 11.39
C LEU A 175 9.15 -23.24 11.67
N LYS A 176 9.11 -24.55 11.37
CA LYS A 176 10.26 -25.44 11.62
C LYS A 176 11.51 -25.00 10.85
N ILE A 177 11.35 -24.53 9.61
CA ILE A 177 12.46 -24.11 8.78
C ILE A 177 12.93 -22.71 9.17
N LEU A 178 12.03 -21.87 9.69
CA LEU A 178 12.42 -20.57 10.24
C LEU A 178 13.21 -20.71 11.54
N GLU A 179 13.00 -21.79 12.32
CA GLU A 179 13.76 -22.09 13.52
C GLU A 179 15.13 -22.70 13.20
N GLU A 180 15.15 -23.69 12.32
CA GLU A 180 16.34 -24.47 11.97
C GLU A 180 16.53 -24.47 10.44
N PRO A 181 16.99 -23.34 9.87
CA PRO A 181 17.20 -23.24 8.44
C PRO A 181 18.38 -24.09 7.97
N TRP A 182 18.31 -24.56 6.73
CA TRP A 182 19.51 -25.15 6.10
C TRP A 182 20.61 -24.09 5.97
N GLU A 183 21.84 -24.56 5.95
CA GLU A 183 22.99 -23.66 5.78
C GLU A 183 22.83 -22.73 4.59
N LYS A 184 23.23 -21.48 4.76
CA LYS A 184 23.19 -20.43 3.73
C LYS A 184 21.79 -20.21 3.13
N THR A 185 20.76 -20.35 3.93
CA THR A 185 19.39 -20.06 3.55
C THR A 185 18.97 -18.71 4.15
N LEU A 186 18.39 -17.84 3.30
CA LEU A 186 17.84 -16.56 3.68
C LEU A 186 16.34 -16.55 3.41
N PHE A 187 15.54 -16.29 4.44
CA PHE A 187 14.12 -16.01 4.32
C PHE A 187 13.90 -14.50 4.35
N LEU A 188 13.22 -13.97 3.33
CA LEU A 188 12.75 -12.59 3.28
C LEU A 188 11.23 -12.62 3.19
N LEU A 189 10.58 -12.23 4.26
CA LEU A 189 9.14 -12.05 4.31
C LEU A 189 8.84 -10.57 4.10
N VAL A 190 7.95 -10.23 3.17
CA VAL A 190 7.57 -8.84 2.88
C VAL A 190 6.08 -8.69 3.16
N SER A 191 5.75 -8.02 4.26
CA SER A 191 4.37 -7.89 4.78
C SER A 191 3.89 -6.44 4.76
N GLU A 192 2.65 -6.25 4.31
CA GLU A 192 1.93 -4.98 4.40
C GLU A 192 1.08 -4.88 5.69
N GLN A 193 0.74 -6.03 6.29
CA GLN A 193 -0.13 -6.13 7.47
C GLN A 193 0.48 -7.08 8.51
N PRO A 194 1.58 -6.69 9.18
CA PRO A 194 2.30 -7.56 10.12
C PRO A 194 1.42 -8.03 11.30
N ASP A 195 0.44 -7.23 11.70
CA ASP A 195 -0.51 -7.57 12.77
C ASP A 195 -1.36 -8.81 12.45
N ARG A 196 -1.43 -9.23 11.19
CA ARG A 196 -2.15 -10.43 10.74
C ARG A 196 -1.27 -11.68 10.68
N LEU A 197 0.03 -11.52 10.88
CA LEU A 197 0.94 -12.66 10.96
C LEU A 197 0.81 -13.39 12.29
N LEU A 198 1.10 -14.68 12.28
CA LEU A 198 1.19 -15.43 13.51
C LEU A 198 2.33 -14.88 14.39
N PRO A 199 2.10 -14.66 15.70
CA PRO A 199 3.17 -14.20 16.61
C PRO A 199 4.39 -15.10 16.59
N THR A 200 4.21 -16.40 16.29
CA THR A 200 5.28 -17.39 16.16
C THR A 200 6.18 -17.16 14.95
N ILE A 201 5.69 -16.53 13.87
CA ILE A 201 6.52 -16.12 12.72
C ILE A 201 7.29 -14.86 13.10
N ILE A 202 6.60 -13.85 13.68
CA ILE A 202 7.22 -12.58 14.07
C ILE A 202 8.40 -12.83 15.04
N SER A 203 8.21 -13.70 16.04
CA SER A 203 9.25 -13.99 17.04
C SER A 203 10.50 -14.70 16.48
N ARG A 204 10.43 -15.26 15.27
CA ARG A 204 11.55 -15.99 14.60
C ARG A 204 12.16 -15.20 13.46
N THR A 205 11.67 -14.02 13.20
CA THR A 205 12.18 -13.15 12.14
C THR A 205 12.74 -11.85 12.72
N GLN A 206 13.80 -11.36 12.13
CA GLN A 206 14.31 -10.03 12.42
C GLN A 206 13.47 -9.01 11.65
N GLU A 207 12.79 -8.14 12.35
CA GLU A 207 11.99 -7.09 11.72
C GLU A 207 12.90 -6.03 11.08
N VAL A 208 12.58 -5.68 9.83
CA VAL A 208 13.14 -4.59 9.04
C VAL A 208 11.99 -3.65 8.69
N ALA A 209 11.73 -2.68 9.54
CA ALA A 209 10.68 -1.70 9.31
C ALA A 209 11.06 -0.79 8.14
N VAL A 210 10.22 -0.77 7.10
CA VAL A 210 10.37 0.12 5.93
C VAL A 210 9.48 1.34 6.17
N PRO A 211 10.05 2.49 6.54
CA PRO A 211 9.26 3.66 6.88
C PRO A 211 8.62 4.26 5.63
N ARG A 212 7.63 5.10 5.83
CA ARG A 212 7.06 5.93 4.76
C ARG A 212 8.13 6.82 4.14
N ILE A 213 8.02 7.04 2.83
CA ILE A 213 8.95 7.91 2.10
C ILE A 213 8.80 9.36 2.60
N ALA A 214 9.92 10.03 2.84
CA ALA A 214 9.91 11.40 3.32
C ALA A 214 9.25 12.36 2.31
N PRO A 215 8.48 13.37 2.76
CA PRO A 215 7.72 14.25 1.88
C PRO A 215 8.59 15.04 0.89
N ASP A 216 9.80 15.43 1.26
CA ASP A 216 10.76 16.14 0.40
C ASP A 216 11.25 15.26 -0.75
N VAL A 217 11.41 13.97 -0.51
CA VAL A 217 11.74 12.98 -1.55
C VAL A 217 10.58 12.84 -2.53
N LEU A 218 9.34 12.70 -2.03
CA LEU A 218 8.15 12.61 -2.88
C LEU A 218 7.90 13.92 -3.65
N GLU A 219 8.17 15.10 -3.06
CA GLU A 219 8.10 16.39 -3.76
C GLU A 219 9.05 16.42 -4.97
N ARG A 220 10.29 15.94 -4.79
CA ARG A 220 11.26 15.81 -5.88
C ARG A 220 10.76 14.89 -6.98
N VAL A 221 10.24 13.71 -6.63
CA VAL A 221 9.67 12.76 -7.58
C VAL A 221 8.48 13.36 -8.34
N ALA A 222 7.61 14.11 -7.67
CA ALA A 222 6.49 14.79 -8.32
C ALA A 222 6.98 15.80 -9.39
N ARG A 223 8.03 16.56 -9.08
CA ARG A 223 8.64 17.51 -10.03
C ARG A 223 9.30 16.80 -11.21
N GLU A 224 10.04 15.72 -10.98
CA GLU A 224 10.65 14.90 -12.02
C GLU A 224 9.60 14.29 -12.95
N ARG A 225 8.39 14.05 -12.45
CA ARG A 225 7.23 13.57 -13.22
C ARG A 225 6.40 14.67 -13.89
N GLY A 226 6.89 15.92 -13.91
CA GLY A 226 6.32 17.01 -14.70
C GLY A 226 5.41 17.99 -13.93
N ILE A 227 5.31 17.90 -12.60
CA ILE A 227 4.59 18.90 -11.81
C ILE A 227 5.46 20.14 -11.64
N ALA A 228 5.27 21.13 -12.52
CA ALA A 228 6.09 22.36 -12.55
C ALA A 228 5.84 23.29 -11.35
N ASP A 229 4.61 23.33 -10.81
CA ASP A 229 4.27 24.17 -9.66
C ASP A 229 4.84 23.57 -8.36
N PRO A 230 5.78 24.27 -7.69
CA PRO A 230 6.38 23.78 -6.44
C PRO A 230 5.37 23.59 -5.30
N VAL A 231 4.34 24.44 -5.23
CA VAL A 231 3.32 24.35 -4.18
C VAL A 231 2.44 23.13 -4.44
N LYS A 232 2.03 22.90 -5.68
CA LYS A 232 1.27 21.72 -6.08
C LYS A 232 2.08 20.44 -5.83
N ALA A 233 3.35 20.39 -6.23
CA ALA A 233 4.22 19.23 -6.01
C ALA A 233 4.36 18.89 -4.52
N ARG A 234 4.58 19.91 -3.66
CA ARG A 234 4.67 19.74 -2.22
C ARG A 234 3.36 19.23 -1.61
N ASN A 235 2.24 19.79 -2.03
CA ASN A 235 0.92 19.38 -1.51
C ASN A 235 0.58 17.95 -1.94
N MET A 236 0.86 17.57 -3.20
CA MET A 236 0.72 16.19 -3.67
C MET A 236 1.59 15.21 -2.87
N ALA A 237 2.87 15.55 -2.62
CA ALA A 237 3.78 14.74 -1.82
C ALA A 237 3.27 14.52 -0.39
N ARG A 238 2.69 15.56 0.22
CA ARG A 238 2.10 15.48 1.56
C ARG A 238 0.82 14.67 1.59
N LEU A 239 -0.05 14.83 0.57
CA LEU A 239 -1.26 14.02 0.42
C LEU A 239 -0.94 12.54 0.22
N ALA A 240 0.09 12.23 -0.56
CA ALA A 240 0.54 10.86 -0.75
C ALA A 240 1.01 10.21 0.57
N GLY A 241 1.28 11.01 1.61
CA GLY A 241 1.53 10.50 2.96
C GLY A 241 2.70 9.53 3.06
N GLY A 242 3.70 9.65 2.19
CA GLY A 242 4.85 8.76 2.12
C GLY A 242 4.63 7.52 1.26
N ASP A 243 3.55 7.48 0.48
CA ASP A 243 3.22 6.40 -0.46
C ASP A 243 3.49 6.83 -1.91
N LEU A 244 4.43 6.14 -2.58
CA LEU A 244 4.79 6.43 -3.97
C LEU A 244 3.69 6.04 -4.96
N LEU A 245 2.88 5.03 -4.65
CA LEU A 245 1.76 4.62 -5.51
C LEU A 245 0.70 5.71 -5.52
N GLU A 246 0.32 6.19 -4.35
CA GLU A 246 -0.62 7.30 -4.23
C GLU A 246 -0.10 8.55 -4.94
N LEU A 247 1.20 8.87 -4.79
CA LEU A 247 1.80 9.96 -5.54
C LEU A 247 1.70 9.76 -7.07
N LYS A 248 1.95 8.54 -7.56
CA LYS A 248 1.83 8.23 -8.99
C LYS A 248 0.40 8.48 -9.49
N HIS A 249 -0.61 8.03 -8.75
CA HIS A 249 -2.02 8.26 -9.09
C HIS A 249 -2.38 9.75 -9.09
N LEU A 250 -1.92 10.50 -8.08
CA LEU A 250 -2.12 11.96 -8.02
C LEU A 250 -1.47 12.69 -9.20
N VAL A 251 -0.26 12.30 -9.60
CA VAL A 251 0.46 12.92 -10.73
C VAL A 251 -0.13 12.54 -12.09
N ALA A 252 -0.57 11.28 -12.25
CA ALA A 252 -1.21 10.81 -13.49
C ALA A 252 -2.56 11.45 -13.74
N GLY A 253 -3.17 12.08 -12.72
CA GLY A 253 -4.52 12.63 -12.80
C GLY A 253 -5.62 11.55 -12.91
N GLU A 254 -5.26 10.28 -12.72
CA GLU A 254 -6.22 9.16 -12.71
C GLU A 254 -7.20 9.30 -11.55
N SER A 255 -6.74 9.88 -10.45
CA SER A 255 -7.56 10.24 -9.29
C SER A 255 -8.37 11.54 -9.51
N ASP A 256 -8.03 12.37 -10.52
CA ASP A 256 -8.65 13.70 -10.66
C ASP A 256 -10.15 13.61 -10.98
N ALA A 257 -10.59 12.65 -11.80
CA ALA A 257 -12.00 12.47 -12.11
C ALA A 257 -12.79 12.00 -10.88
N LEU A 258 -12.36 10.93 -10.23
CA LEU A 258 -13.00 10.42 -9.01
C LEU A 258 -12.92 11.42 -7.85
N ARG A 259 -11.79 12.08 -7.69
CA ARG A 259 -11.60 13.13 -6.69
C ARG A 259 -12.51 14.32 -6.96
N LYS A 260 -12.69 14.70 -8.22
CA LYS A 260 -13.61 15.75 -8.61
C LYS A 260 -15.07 15.34 -8.35
N GLU A 261 -15.45 14.11 -8.68
CA GLU A 261 -16.78 13.57 -8.36
C GLU A 261 -17.03 13.57 -6.85
N ASN A 262 -16.08 13.10 -6.05
CA ASN A 262 -16.14 13.11 -4.59
C ASN A 262 -16.24 14.54 -4.04
N PHE A 263 -15.47 15.47 -4.62
CA PHE A 263 -15.49 16.87 -4.24
C PHE A 263 -16.84 17.52 -4.58
N ASP A 264 -17.41 17.26 -5.77
CA ASP A 264 -18.70 17.76 -6.17
C ASP A 264 -19.83 17.22 -5.28
N LEU A 265 -19.77 15.91 -4.92
CA LEU A 265 -20.68 15.29 -3.95
C LEU A 265 -20.57 15.95 -2.58
N PHE A 266 -19.36 16.21 -2.10
CA PHE A 266 -19.12 16.90 -0.83
C PHE A 266 -19.67 18.32 -0.85
N CYS A 267 -19.38 19.09 -1.91
CA CYS A 267 -19.92 20.43 -2.07
C CYS A 267 -21.45 20.46 -2.10
N GLY A 268 -22.05 19.48 -2.77
CA GLY A 268 -23.51 19.28 -2.82
C GLY A 268 -24.09 19.06 -1.42
N LEU A 269 -23.52 18.08 -0.68
CA LEU A 269 -23.92 17.80 0.70
C LEU A 269 -23.85 19.03 1.60
N MET A 270 -22.72 19.76 1.57
CA MET A 270 -22.53 20.95 2.42
C MET A 270 -23.51 22.07 2.09
N ARG A 271 -23.78 22.32 0.79
CA ARG A 271 -24.75 23.33 0.35
C ARG A 271 -26.19 22.98 0.74
N LEU A 272 -26.58 21.71 0.57
CA LEU A 272 -27.91 21.24 0.93
C LEU A 272 -28.14 21.30 2.45
N SER A 273 -27.10 20.88 3.21
CA SER A 273 -27.09 20.91 4.67
C SER A 273 -27.22 22.33 5.21
N TYR A 274 -26.51 23.31 4.63
CA TYR A 274 -26.56 24.71 5.05
C TYR A 274 -27.92 25.33 4.77
N ASN A 275 -28.59 24.97 3.65
CA ASN A 275 -29.85 25.53 3.20
C ASN A 275 -31.12 24.81 3.73
N ASP A 276 -30.98 23.84 4.66
CA ASP A 276 -32.13 23.05 5.23
C ASP A 276 -32.96 22.27 4.22
N LYS A 277 -32.35 21.85 3.12
CA LYS A 277 -33.06 21.18 2.05
C LYS A 277 -33.17 19.67 2.29
N HIS A 278 -33.94 19.30 3.32
CA HIS A 278 -33.99 17.89 3.79
C HIS A 278 -34.46 16.89 2.74
N LEU A 279 -35.43 17.26 1.87
CA LEU A 279 -35.88 16.39 0.79
C LEU A 279 -34.79 16.17 -0.26
N GLU A 280 -34.04 17.23 -0.59
CA GLU A 280 -32.91 17.14 -1.53
C GLU A 280 -31.73 16.38 -0.91
N LEU A 281 -31.57 16.44 0.43
CA LEU A 281 -30.56 15.61 1.14
C LEU A 281 -30.88 14.11 1.06
N VAL A 282 -32.14 13.72 1.11
CA VAL A 282 -32.56 12.32 0.92
C VAL A 282 -32.26 11.87 -0.50
N ALA A 283 -32.56 12.66 -1.52
CA ALA A 283 -32.22 12.36 -2.91
C ALA A 283 -30.70 12.26 -3.10
N TRP A 284 -29.94 13.18 -2.52
CA TRP A 284 -28.47 13.11 -2.52
C TRP A 284 -27.96 11.79 -1.90
N ALA A 285 -28.57 11.34 -0.80
CA ALA A 285 -28.18 10.10 -0.14
C ALA A 285 -28.53 8.86 -1.00
N GLU A 286 -29.63 8.89 -1.73
CA GLU A 286 -30.00 7.84 -2.70
C GLU A 286 -28.98 7.76 -3.85
N ASP A 287 -28.56 8.91 -4.41
CA ASP A 287 -27.54 8.98 -5.45
C ASP A 287 -26.17 8.44 -4.94
N ALA A 288 -25.74 8.88 -3.77
CA ALA A 288 -24.51 8.40 -3.13
C ALA A 288 -24.56 6.88 -2.83
N ALA A 289 -25.72 6.33 -2.53
CA ALA A 289 -25.93 4.92 -2.30
C ALA A 289 -25.80 4.06 -3.57
N GLN A 290 -25.95 4.64 -4.78
CA GLN A 290 -25.75 3.94 -6.05
C GLN A 290 -24.26 3.70 -6.39
N LEU A 291 -23.36 4.44 -5.77
CA LEU A 291 -21.93 4.24 -5.94
C LEU A 291 -21.51 2.82 -5.50
N SER A 292 -20.45 2.29 -6.09
CA SER A 292 -19.86 1.06 -5.60
C SER A 292 -19.35 1.24 -4.15
N ARG A 293 -19.28 0.16 -3.37
CA ARG A 293 -18.82 0.23 -1.97
C ARG A 293 -17.41 0.81 -1.84
N GLU A 294 -16.59 0.62 -2.83
CA GLU A 294 -15.25 1.18 -2.89
C GLU A 294 -15.29 2.71 -3.09
N GLN A 295 -16.11 3.18 -4.03
CA GLN A 295 -16.34 4.61 -4.25
C GLN A 295 -17.00 5.27 -3.03
N GLN A 296 -17.96 4.60 -2.37
CA GLN A 296 -18.57 5.08 -1.13
C GLN A 296 -17.51 5.31 -0.03
N ARG A 297 -16.58 4.36 0.15
CA ARG A 297 -15.48 4.49 1.11
C ARG A 297 -14.49 5.57 0.71
N ALA A 298 -14.17 5.69 -0.58
CA ALA A 298 -13.32 6.75 -1.11
C ALA A 298 -13.93 8.13 -0.85
N PHE A 299 -15.21 8.31 -1.16
CA PHE A 299 -15.94 9.54 -0.87
C PHE A 299 -15.89 9.93 0.61
N LEU A 300 -16.18 8.99 1.51
CA LEU A 300 -16.18 9.26 2.96
C LEU A 300 -14.78 9.66 3.47
N ARG A 301 -13.70 9.04 2.95
CA ARG A 301 -12.32 9.42 3.28
C ARG A 301 -11.98 10.82 2.76
N ASP A 302 -12.38 11.15 1.54
CA ASP A 302 -12.19 12.48 0.97
C ASP A 302 -12.98 13.54 1.73
N ALA A 303 -14.21 13.23 2.15
CA ALA A 303 -15.01 14.12 2.98
C ALA A 303 -14.34 14.40 4.34
N ALA A 304 -13.79 13.38 5.00
CA ALA A 304 -13.03 13.55 6.23
C ALA A 304 -11.81 14.45 6.01
N ARG A 305 -11.07 14.24 4.92
CA ARG A 305 -9.94 15.08 4.53
C ARG A 305 -10.35 16.53 4.34
N LEU A 306 -11.39 16.79 3.55
CA LEU A 306 -11.87 18.16 3.26
C LEU A 306 -12.37 18.88 4.53
N LEU A 307 -13.04 18.19 5.44
CA LEU A 307 -13.44 18.74 6.75
C LEU A 307 -12.21 19.09 7.60
N ARG A 308 -11.22 18.17 7.70
CA ARG A 308 -9.97 18.43 8.42
C ARG A 308 -9.24 19.64 7.84
N GLU A 309 -9.08 19.70 6.53
CA GLU A 309 -8.40 20.83 5.87
C GLU A 309 -9.16 22.16 6.09
N SER A 310 -10.50 22.13 6.04
CA SER A 310 -11.33 23.30 6.34
C SER A 310 -11.14 23.77 7.79
N TYR A 311 -11.03 22.84 8.73
CA TYR A 311 -10.74 23.15 10.13
C TYR A 311 -9.34 23.75 10.31
N MET A 312 -8.32 23.23 9.62
CA MET A 312 -6.96 23.80 9.67
C MET A 312 -6.92 25.22 9.13
N LEU A 313 -7.65 25.50 8.05
CA LEU A 313 -7.83 26.85 7.51
C LEU A 313 -8.54 27.76 8.52
N HIS A 314 -9.59 27.30 9.19
CA HIS A 314 -10.29 28.03 10.24
C HIS A 314 -9.36 28.38 11.41
N ALA A 315 -8.54 27.43 11.81
CA ALA A 315 -7.55 27.61 12.90
C ALA A 315 -6.35 28.47 12.49
N GLY A 316 -6.24 28.89 11.23
CA GLY A 316 -5.11 29.67 10.71
C GLY A 316 -3.81 28.88 10.54
N ILE A 317 -3.86 27.53 10.58
CA ILE A 317 -2.71 26.65 10.48
C ILE A 317 -2.51 26.23 9.00
N ASN A 318 -2.17 27.21 8.16
CA ASN A 318 -2.05 26.99 6.71
C ASN A 318 -0.89 26.06 6.32
N GLU A 319 0.10 25.89 7.18
CA GLU A 319 1.28 25.03 6.93
C GLU A 319 0.95 23.55 6.79
N VAL A 320 -0.15 23.12 7.38
CA VAL A 320 -0.65 21.73 7.34
C VAL A 320 -1.89 21.59 6.45
N CYS A 321 -2.20 22.61 5.65
CA CYS A 321 -3.27 22.57 4.66
C CYS A 321 -2.69 22.14 3.30
N TYR A 322 -3.22 21.08 2.72
CA TYR A 322 -2.66 20.44 1.50
C TYR A 322 -3.60 20.55 0.30
N LEU A 323 -4.43 21.59 0.29
CA LEU A 323 -5.38 21.87 -0.78
C LEU A 323 -4.76 22.71 -1.90
N TRP A 324 -5.30 22.59 -3.09
CA TRP A 324 -5.02 23.45 -4.24
C TRP A 324 -6.25 23.63 -5.13
N GLY A 325 -6.21 24.60 -6.05
CA GLY A 325 -7.24 24.82 -7.05
C GLY A 325 -8.64 25.04 -6.46
N GLU A 326 -9.65 24.34 -7.00
CA GLU A 326 -11.06 24.48 -6.62
C GLU A 326 -11.33 24.05 -5.18
N GLU A 327 -10.65 22.99 -4.70
CA GLU A 327 -10.77 22.53 -3.31
C GLU A 327 -10.35 23.63 -2.33
N LEU A 328 -9.20 24.28 -2.58
CA LEU A 328 -8.71 25.35 -1.72
C LEU A 328 -9.68 26.53 -1.71
N ALA A 329 -10.17 26.92 -2.90
CA ALA A 329 -11.12 28.02 -3.03
C ALA A 329 -12.45 27.77 -2.29
N PHE A 330 -12.96 26.54 -2.35
CA PHE A 330 -14.16 26.13 -1.62
C PHE A 330 -13.90 26.05 -0.11
N CYS A 331 -12.87 25.31 0.32
CA CYS A 331 -12.59 25.10 1.74
C CYS A 331 -12.25 26.42 2.46
N THR A 332 -11.60 27.37 1.78
CA THR A 332 -11.36 28.71 2.34
C THR A 332 -12.67 29.44 2.66
N LYS A 333 -13.68 29.34 1.77
CA LYS A 333 -15.02 29.92 2.00
C LYS A 333 -15.83 29.14 3.01
N PHE A 334 -15.59 27.84 3.13
CA PHE A 334 -16.28 26.92 4.01
C PHE A 334 -15.68 26.86 5.42
N ALA A 335 -14.40 27.19 5.57
CA ALA A 335 -13.69 27.19 6.84
C ALA A 335 -14.42 27.88 8.02
N PRO A 336 -15.11 29.04 7.84
CA PRO A 336 -15.84 29.67 8.93
C PRO A 336 -16.98 28.82 9.52
N PHE A 337 -17.45 27.80 8.81
CA PHE A 337 -18.52 26.90 9.27
C PHE A 337 -18.01 25.68 10.01
N ILE A 338 -16.68 25.47 10.07
CA ILE A 338 -16.05 24.33 10.72
C ILE A 338 -15.18 24.84 11.87
N GLY A 339 -15.59 24.58 13.10
CA GLY A 339 -14.86 24.96 14.30
C GLY A 339 -14.67 23.79 15.27
N SER A 340 -14.03 24.03 16.41
CA SER A 340 -13.80 23.03 17.46
C SER A 340 -15.08 22.38 18.00
N GLN A 341 -16.22 23.05 17.81
CA GLN A 341 -17.52 22.59 18.33
C GLN A 341 -18.16 21.50 17.47
N ASN A 342 -17.86 21.44 16.18
CA ASN A 342 -18.52 20.53 15.23
C ASN A 342 -17.57 19.60 14.48
N ILE A 343 -16.27 19.87 14.44
CA ILE A 343 -15.31 19.04 13.68
C ILE A 343 -15.26 17.60 14.22
N GLU A 344 -15.17 17.41 15.53
CA GLU A 344 -15.09 16.08 16.15
C GLU A 344 -16.36 15.25 15.93
N PRO A 345 -17.58 15.77 16.17
CA PRO A 345 -18.81 15.08 15.82
C PRO A 345 -18.92 14.75 14.32
N LEU A 346 -18.53 15.68 13.42
CA LEU A 346 -18.57 15.44 11.97
C LEU A 346 -17.64 14.29 11.53
N ILE A 347 -16.42 14.26 12.05
CA ILE A 347 -15.49 13.15 11.80
C ILE A 347 -16.04 11.83 12.35
N GLY A 348 -16.61 11.85 13.57
CA GLY A 348 -17.23 10.67 14.17
C GLY A 348 -18.37 10.07 13.32
N GLU A 349 -19.21 10.91 12.69
CA GLU A 349 -20.22 10.43 11.76
C GLU A 349 -19.64 9.80 10.49
N ILE A 350 -18.55 10.35 9.96
CA ILE A 350 -17.85 9.75 8.82
C ILE A 350 -17.25 8.38 9.19
N GLU A 351 -16.59 8.28 10.34
CA GLU A 351 -16.02 7.02 10.82
C GLU A 351 -17.10 5.95 11.04
N SER A 352 -18.23 6.36 11.62
CA SER A 352 -19.39 5.48 11.78
C SER A 352 -19.93 4.98 10.43
N ALA A 353 -20.11 5.89 9.45
CA ALA A 353 -20.55 5.53 8.11
C ALA A 353 -19.55 4.59 7.41
N LEU A 354 -18.23 4.86 7.51
CA LEU A 354 -17.17 4.00 6.99
C LEU A 354 -17.22 2.59 7.58
N ALA A 355 -17.38 2.49 8.90
CA ALA A 355 -17.49 1.21 9.59
C ALA A 355 -18.72 0.42 9.13
N GLN A 356 -19.89 1.07 9.05
CA GLN A 356 -21.14 0.43 8.60
C GLN A 356 -21.07 -0.04 7.13
N ILE A 357 -20.51 0.76 6.21
CA ILE A 357 -20.31 0.37 4.80
C ILE A 357 -19.34 -0.82 4.72
N SER A 358 -18.28 -0.84 5.55
CA SER A 358 -17.29 -1.93 5.59
C SER A 358 -17.88 -3.23 6.14
N GLN A 359 -18.86 -3.14 7.02
CA GLN A 359 -19.61 -4.26 7.59
C GLN A 359 -20.85 -4.67 6.75
N ASN A 360 -20.93 -4.23 5.51
CA ASN A 360 -22.03 -4.51 4.59
C ASN A 360 -23.39 -3.91 5.01
N GLY A 361 -23.41 -2.81 5.76
CA GLY A 361 -24.61 -2.04 6.03
C GLY A 361 -25.36 -1.59 4.75
N ASN A 362 -26.65 -1.32 4.87
CA ASN A 362 -27.45 -0.82 3.74
C ASN A 362 -27.02 0.60 3.38
N PRO A 363 -26.46 0.86 2.18
CA PRO A 363 -25.91 2.17 1.82
C PRO A 363 -26.92 3.31 1.91
N THR A 364 -28.16 3.09 1.46
CA THR A 364 -29.22 4.12 1.49
C THR A 364 -29.50 4.58 2.91
N ILE A 365 -29.61 3.66 3.87
CA ILE A 365 -29.83 3.97 5.29
C ILE A 365 -28.63 4.72 5.85
N VAL A 366 -27.41 4.24 5.57
CA VAL A 366 -26.17 4.84 6.07
C VAL A 366 -26.01 6.27 5.56
N PHE A 367 -26.15 6.50 4.25
CA PHE A 367 -25.99 7.85 3.67
C PHE A 367 -27.11 8.79 4.03
N THR A 368 -28.36 8.30 4.18
CA THR A 368 -29.48 9.14 4.67
C THR A 368 -29.22 9.60 6.09
N HIS A 369 -28.82 8.68 7.00
CA HIS A 369 -28.45 9.05 8.37
C HIS A 369 -27.30 10.06 8.39
N PHE A 370 -26.24 9.77 7.65
CA PHE A 370 -25.06 10.64 7.54
C PHE A 370 -25.41 12.05 7.07
N ALA A 371 -26.16 12.18 5.98
CA ALA A 371 -26.54 13.48 5.43
C ALA A 371 -27.39 14.31 6.40
N LEU A 372 -28.36 13.68 7.08
CA LEU A 372 -29.20 14.35 8.08
C LEU A 372 -28.41 14.72 9.35
N ALA A 373 -27.45 13.88 9.79
CA ALA A 373 -26.58 14.19 10.90
C ALA A 373 -25.67 15.39 10.61
N VAL A 374 -25.01 15.40 9.44
CA VAL A 374 -24.19 16.52 8.96
C VAL A 374 -24.99 17.82 8.91
N SER A 375 -26.22 17.78 8.38
CA SER A 375 -27.08 18.97 8.31
C SER A 375 -27.37 19.61 9.67
N LYS A 376 -27.50 18.80 10.73
CA LYS A 376 -27.71 19.31 12.08
C LYS A 376 -26.47 19.97 12.69
N MET A 377 -25.27 19.54 12.26
CA MET A 377 -24.00 19.99 12.85
C MET A 377 -23.45 21.26 12.21
N ILE A 378 -23.65 21.45 10.90
CA ILE A 378 -23.13 22.63 10.17
C ILE A 378 -23.82 23.93 10.58
N LYS A 379 -25.03 23.87 11.12
CA LYS A 379 -25.80 25.04 11.58
C LYS A 379 -25.47 25.57 12.98
N ARG A 380 -24.62 24.91 13.70
CA ARG A 380 -24.35 25.22 15.12
C ARG A 380 -23.20 26.20 15.35
N LEU A 381 -22.71 26.90 14.30
CA LEU A 381 -21.69 27.96 14.45
C LEU A 381 -22.32 29.34 14.50
#